data_51cefbc1ab399acc8343e0db65a3297e
#
_entry.id   51cefbc1ab399acc8343e0db65a3297e
#
_cell.length_a   1.000
_cell.length_b   1.000
_cell.length_c   1.000
_cell.angle_alpha   90.00
_cell.angle_beta   90.00
_cell.angle_gamma   90.00
#
_symmetry.space_group_name_H-M   'P 1'
#
loop_
_entity.id
_entity.type
_entity.pdbx_description
1 polymer ?
#
loop_
_entity_poly.entity_id
_entity_poly.type
_entity_poly.pdbx_seq_one_letter_code
_entity_poly.pdbx_strand_id
1 'polypeptide(L)'
;MFPTQPLKLSDCVNHGADSELYIVEGDSASSSVSRVRDERCQAVLPMQGKPLNAIRATAKKVAANPWLAALTAALGTGLGESFDLSKMRYERVILLMDPDADGIHCGALLLMFFRRWMQPLLEGERLAMTRAPLATIICAGEQIHVRSETEYRAECEKLRAGGVENFATNRYRGLAGMDLDVLAATCVTPATRVLTPLGITDADAAIAVFGSASVK
;
A
#
# COMPACT_ATOMS: atom_id res chain seq x y z
N MET A 1 -13.29 -10.93 22.29
CA MET A 1 -11.87 -11.23 22.51
C MET A 1 -11.24 -11.33 21.12
N PHE A 2 -10.44 -10.35 20.72
CA PHE A 2 -9.75 -10.39 19.44
C PHE A 2 -8.58 -11.38 19.57
N PRO A 3 -8.19 -12.10 18.49
CA PRO A 3 -7.03 -12.96 18.54
C PRO A 3 -5.81 -12.13 18.94
N THR A 4 -4.97 -12.68 19.80
CA THR A 4 -3.80 -12.02 20.40
C THR A 4 -2.71 -11.66 19.39
N GLN A 5 -2.80 -12.15 18.16
CA GLN A 5 -1.91 -11.80 17.06
C GLN A 5 -2.67 -11.80 15.74
N PRO A 6 -2.61 -10.73 14.94
CA PRO A 6 -3.24 -10.68 13.62
C PRO A 6 -2.66 -11.76 12.72
N LEU A 7 -3.53 -12.45 11.98
CA LEU A 7 -3.12 -13.44 10.99
C LEU A 7 -2.08 -12.85 10.02
N LYS A 8 -0.90 -13.49 9.94
CA LYS A 8 0.19 -13.17 9.00
C LYS A 8 0.83 -11.77 9.13
N LEU A 9 0.63 -11.07 10.24
CA LEU A 9 1.38 -9.84 10.50
C LEU A 9 2.86 -10.16 10.73
N SER A 10 3.73 -9.63 9.89
CA SER A 10 5.17 -9.52 10.16
C SER A 10 5.41 -8.21 10.92
N ASP A 11 5.31 -8.25 12.23
CA ASP A 11 5.36 -7.06 13.08
C ASP A 11 6.77 -6.44 13.14
N CYS A 12 6.88 -5.22 13.64
CA CYS A 12 8.14 -4.57 13.95
C CYS A 12 8.41 -4.59 15.46
N VAL A 13 9.67 -4.33 15.82
CA VAL A 13 10.10 -4.37 17.22
C VAL A 13 9.61 -3.17 18.01
N ASN A 14 9.72 -1.96 17.42
CA ASN A 14 9.35 -0.70 18.05
C ASN A 14 8.05 -0.17 17.44
N HIS A 15 7.12 0.24 18.31
CA HIS A 15 5.86 0.87 17.93
C HIS A 15 5.86 2.35 18.31
N GLY A 16 4.89 3.10 17.80
CA GLY A 16 4.74 4.55 18.04
C GLY A 16 5.49 5.38 17.01
N ALA A 17 6.18 6.42 17.45
CA ALA A 17 6.90 7.34 16.58
C ALA A 17 7.87 6.61 15.64
N ASP A 18 7.92 7.05 14.39
CA ASP A 18 8.75 6.51 13.30
C ASP A 18 8.40 5.08 12.86
N SER A 19 7.36 4.43 13.45
CA SER A 19 6.96 3.10 13.02
C SER A 19 5.87 3.11 11.95
N GLU A 20 5.91 2.13 11.05
CA GLU A 20 5.08 2.08 9.86
C GLU A 20 4.48 0.70 9.66
N LEU A 21 3.20 0.64 9.24
CA LEU A 21 2.55 -0.58 8.82
C LEU A 21 2.32 -0.56 7.31
N TYR A 22 3.01 -1.42 6.59
CA TYR A 22 2.73 -1.67 5.17
C TYR A 22 1.54 -2.62 5.02
N ILE A 23 0.59 -2.24 4.19
CA ILE A 23 -0.46 -3.12 3.68
C ILE A 23 -0.12 -3.47 2.23
N VAL A 24 0.00 -4.75 1.92
CA VAL A 24 0.41 -5.27 0.61
C VAL A 24 -0.55 -6.34 0.10
N GLU A 25 -0.51 -6.63 -1.22
CA GLU A 25 -1.34 -7.68 -1.80
C GLU A 25 -0.72 -9.06 -1.63
N GLY A 26 -1.36 -9.87 -0.77
CA GLY A 26 -1.03 -11.28 -0.62
C GLY A 26 0.34 -11.61 -0.02
N ASP A 27 0.58 -12.89 0.15
CA ASP A 27 1.74 -13.42 0.87
C ASP A 27 3.05 -13.23 0.11
N SER A 28 3.02 -13.31 -1.21
CA SER A 28 4.23 -13.15 -2.03
C SER A 28 4.78 -11.72 -1.96
N ALA A 29 3.92 -10.71 -2.05
CA ALA A 29 4.29 -9.31 -1.87
C ALA A 29 4.81 -9.05 -0.45
N SER A 30 4.13 -9.61 0.57
CA SER A 30 4.57 -9.53 1.97
C SER A 30 5.96 -10.12 2.16
N SER A 31 6.25 -11.27 1.55
CA SER A 31 7.58 -11.88 1.61
C SER A 31 8.66 -10.98 1.01
N SER A 32 8.38 -10.36 -0.15
CA SER A 32 9.34 -9.45 -0.80
C SER A 32 9.61 -8.21 0.04
N VAL A 33 8.57 -7.55 0.57
CA VAL A 33 8.73 -6.37 1.43
C VAL A 33 9.41 -6.73 2.75
N SER A 34 9.09 -7.88 3.35
CA SER A 34 9.72 -8.35 4.59
C SER A 34 11.22 -8.58 4.46
N ARG A 35 11.73 -8.86 3.26
CA ARG A 35 13.17 -9.06 3.01
C ARG A 35 13.97 -7.75 2.94
N VAL A 36 13.30 -6.61 2.73
CA VAL A 36 13.94 -5.31 2.50
C VAL A 36 13.54 -4.24 3.51
N ARG A 37 12.58 -4.52 4.40
CA ARG A 37 12.12 -3.61 5.45
C ARG A 37 13.13 -3.46 6.59
N ASP A 38 13.07 -2.38 7.33
CA ASP A 38 13.70 -2.28 8.65
C ASP A 38 12.76 -2.93 9.70
N GLU A 39 13.13 -4.11 10.17
CA GLU A 39 12.36 -4.85 11.18
C GLU A 39 12.20 -4.11 12.50
N ARG A 40 13.02 -3.11 12.77
CA ARG A 40 12.92 -2.34 14.00
C ARG A 40 11.66 -1.46 14.03
N CYS A 41 11.26 -0.89 12.87
CA CYS A 41 10.19 0.10 12.80
C CYS A 41 9.18 -0.12 11.66
N GLN A 42 9.37 -1.10 10.78
CA GLN A 42 8.47 -1.35 9.65
C GLN A 42 7.82 -2.73 9.78
N ALA A 43 6.49 -2.75 9.90
CA ALA A 43 5.66 -3.95 9.91
C ALA A 43 5.00 -4.17 8.53
N VAL A 44 4.62 -5.42 8.22
CA VAL A 44 3.95 -5.77 6.96
C VAL A 44 2.74 -6.65 7.24
N LEU A 45 1.59 -6.27 6.72
CA LEU A 45 0.34 -7.05 6.78
C LEU A 45 -0.14 -7.34 5.35
N PRO A 46 -0.11 -8.61 4.91
CA PRO A 46 -0.66 -8.98 3.62
C PRO A 46 -2.19 -9.00 3.64
N MET A 47 -2.81 -8.51 2.56
CA MET A 47 -4.23 -8.74 2.31
C MET A 47 -4.47 -10.22 1.99
N GLN A 48 -5.68 -10.70 2.34
CA GLN A 48 -6.12 -12.05 2.05
C GLN A 48 -7.24 -11.98 1.00
N GLY A 49 -6.84 -11.79 -0.24
CA GLY A 49 -7.76 -11.55 -1.35
C GLY A 49 -8.29 -10.12 -1.42
N LYS A 50 -9.22 -9.87 -2.33
CA LYS A 50 -9.79 -8.53 -2.57
C LYS A 50 -10.57 -8.03 -1.36
N PRO A 51 -10.31 -6.81 -0.87
CA PRO A 51 -11.01 -6.25 0.28
C PRO A 51 -12.52 -6.14 0.06
N LEU A 52 -13.28 -6.26 1.15
CA LEU A 52 -14.71 -6.02 1.17
C LEU A 52 -15.01 -4.55 0.81
N ASN A 53 -16.04 -4.31 -0.02
CA ASN A 53 -16.58 -2.96 -0.17
C ASN A 53 -17.27 -2.52 1.14
N ALA A 54 -16.50 -1.88 2.00
CA ALA A 54 -16.90 -1.54 3.35
C ALA A 54 -17.92 -0.38 3.42
N ILE A 55 -18.11 0.40 2.34
CA ILE A 55 -19.13 1.46 2.28
C ILE A 55 -20.54 0.88 2.35
N ARG A 56 -20.77 -0.29 1.76
CA ARG A 56 -22.08 -0.96 1.78
C ARG A 56 -22.23 -2.01 2.87
N ALA A 57 -21.14 -2.39 3.50
CA ALA A 57 -21.15 -3.43 4.51
C ALA A 57 -21.73 -2.93 5.83
N THR A 58 -22.48 -3.80 6.52
CA THR A 58 -22.90 -3.54 7.90
C THR A 58 -21.72 -3.71 8.85
N ALA A 59 -21.79 -3.10 10.04
CA ALA A 59 -20.77 -3.25 11.07
C ALA A 59 -20.53 -4.75 11.40
N LYS A 60 -21.60 -5.56 11.43
CA LYS A 60 -21.50 -7.01 11.63
C LYS A 60 -20.67 -7.72 10.54
N LYS A 61 -20.86 -7.34 9.26
CA LYS A 61 -20.08 -7.93 8.16
C LYS A 61 -18.61 -7.49 8.19
N VAL A 62 -18.35 -6.24 8.55
CA VAL A 62 -16.98 -5.73 8.69
C VAL A 62 -16.27 -6.44 9.84
N ALA A 63 -16.91 -6.52 11.01
CA ALA A 63 -16.33 -7.21 12.18
C ALA A 63 -16.13 -8.72 11.97
N ALA A 64 -16.97 -9.36 11.14
CA ALA A 64 -16.86 -10.77 10.80
C ALA A 64 -15.84 -11.06 9.67
N ASN A 65 -15.32 -10.03 8.99
CA ASN A 65 -14.30 -10.21 7.96
C ASN A 65 -12.94 -10.49 8.63
N PRO A 66 -12.31 -11.66 8.42
CA PRO A 66 -11.10 -12.04 9.14
C PRO A 66 -9.94 -11.09 8.89
N TRP A 67 -9.81 -10.58 7.66
CA TRP A 67 -8.73 -9.68 7.31
C TRP A 67 -8.91 -8.28 7.92
N LEU A 68 -10.13 -7.72 7.88
CA LEU A 68 -10.43 -6.43 8.52
C LEU A 68 -10.28 -6.52 10.06
N ALA A 69 -10.64 -7.66 10.65
CA ALA A 69 -10.37 -7.92 12.06
C ALA A 69 -8.86 -7.96 12.36
N ALA A 70 -8.07 -8.61 11.49
CA ALA A 70 -6.61 -8.65 11.61
C ALA A 70 -5.98 -7.25 11.47
N LEU A 71 -6.44 -6.44 10.50
CA LEU A 71 -6.00 -5.06 10.34
C LEU A 71 -6.34 -4.21 11.59
N THR A 72 -7.57 -4.32 12.08
CA THR A 72 -8.00 -3.60 13.29
C THR A 72 -7.16 -3.98 14.51
N ALA A 73 -6.87 -5.28 14.67
CA ALA A 73 -6.01 -5.78 15.74
C ALA A 73 -4.54 -5.33 15.57
N ALA A 74 -4.02 -5.31 14.33
CA ALA A 74 -2.68 -4.81 14.03
C ALA A 74 -2.53 -3.33 14.40
N LEU A 75 -3.53 -2.51 14.05
CA LEU A 75 -3.52 -1.07 14.36
C LEU A 75 -3.72 -0.80 15.87
N GLY A 76 -4.49 -1.63 16.57
CA GLY A 76 -4.82 -1.45 17.99
C GLY A 76 -5.90 -0.41 18.28
N THR A 77 -6.41 0.30 17.26
CA THR A 77 -7.28 1.48 17.39
C THR A 77 -8.74 1.18 17.67
N GLY A 78 -9.18 -0.08 17.50
CA GLY A 78 -10.62 -0.38 17.40
C GLY A 78 -11.20 0.02 16.04
N LEU A 79 -12.56 0.07 15.95
CA LEU A 79 -13.28 0.26 14.68
C LEU A 79 -14.59 1.03 14.91
N GLY A 80 -14.94 1.97 14.02
CA GLY A 80 -16.18 2.73 14.07
C GLY A 80 -16.32 3.52 15.37
N GLU A 81 -17.39 3.30 16.14
CA GLU A 81 -17.63 4.00 17.42
C GLU A 81 -16.57 3.70 18.49
N SER A 82 -15.90 2.56 18.41
CA SER A 82 -14.82 2.18 19.34
C SER A 82 -13.43 2.63 18.87
N PHE A 83 -13.35 3.38 17.77
CA PHE A 83 -12.08 3.85 17.25
C PHE A 83 -11.43 4.87 18.17
N ASP A 84 -10.16 4.64 18.51
CA ASP A 84 -9.35 5.49 19.38
C ASP A 84 -7.95 5.64 18.78
N LEU A 85 -7.68 6.79 18.17
CA LEU A 85 -6.41 7.09 17.52
C LEU A 85 -5.22 7.05 18.50
N SER A 86 -5.44 7.35 19.77
CA SER A 86 -4.38 7.34 20.78
C SER A 86 -3.79 5.95 21.04
N LYS A 87 -4.52 4.90 20.67
CA LYS A 87 -4.09 3.49 20.79
C LYS A 87 -3.39 2.97 19.54
N MET A 88 -3.19 3.82 18.54
CA MET A 88 -2.53 3.41 17.30
C MET A 88 -1.11 2.94 17.57
N ARG A 89 -0.79 1.71 17.14
CA ARG A 89 0.51 1.08 17.36
C ARG A 89 1.60 1.63 16.45
N TYR A 90 1.24 2.12 15.29
CA TYR A 90 2.17 2.64 14.28
C TYR A 90 1.95 4.14 14.08
N GLU A 91 2.99 4.87 13.71
CA GLU A 91 2.83 6.28 13.36
C GLU A 91 1.99 6.45 12.10
N ARG A 92 2.19 5.60 11.11
CA ARG A 92 1.44 5.66 9.84
C ARG A 92 1.18 4.28 9.23
N VAL A 93 0.19 4.25 8.34
CA VAL A 93 -0.11 3.12 7.48
C VAL A 93 0.29 3.47 6.05
N ILE A 94 0.98 2.56 5.37
CA ILE A 94 1.42 2.74 3.99
C ILE A 94 0.76 1.69 3.11
N LEU A 95 -0.01 2.13 2.12
CA LEU A 95 -0.56 1.25 1.10
C LEU A 95 0.49 1.04 0.00
N LEU A 96 0.87 -0.21 -0.22
CA LEU A 96 1.79 -0.61 -1.28
C LEU A 96 1.14 -1.74 -2.06
N MET A 97 0.42 -1.35 -3.12
CA MET A 97 -0.31 -2.26 -4.00
C MET A 97 0.49 -2.56 -5.27
N ASP A 98 0.15 -3.65 -5.93
CA ASP A 98 0.71 -3.98 -7.25
C ASP A 98 0.38 -2.86 -8.27
N PRO A 99 1.26 -2.59 -9.25
CA PRO A 99 1.10 -1.48 -10.18
C PRO A 99 0.10 -1.80 -11.33
N ASP A 100 -0.92 -2.58 -11.05
CA ASP A 100 -1.93 -2.99 -12.02
C ASP A 100 -3.35 -2.49 -11.65
N ALA A 101 -4.35 -2.86 -12.46
CA ALA A 101 -5.73 -2.42 -12.24
C ALA A 101 -6.35 -3.04 -10.98
N ASP A 102 -5.95 -4.26 -10.60
CA ASP A 102 -6.44 -4.91 -9.38
C ASP A 102 -5.86 -4.24 -8.14
N GLY A 103 -4.58 -3.87 -8.16
CA GLY A 103 -3.96 -3.12 -7.08
C GLY A 103 -4.57 -1.74 -6.88
N ILE A 104 -4.86 -1.02 -7.96
CA ILE A 104 -5.60 0.27 -7.89
C ILE A 104 -6.97 0.07 -7.23
N HIS A 105 -7.70 -0.98 -7.63
CA HIS A 105 -9.01 -1.27 -7.04
C HIS A 105 -8.91 -1.68 -5.57
N CYS A 106 -7.93 -2.50 -5.20
CA CYS A 106 -7.67 -2.86 -3.80
C CYS A 106 -7.37 -1.62 -2.93
N GLY A 107 -6.51 -0.73 -3.42
CA GLY A 107 -6.22 0.54 -2.75
C GLY A 107 -7.46 1.42 -2.54
N ALA A 108 -8.32 1.51 -3.56
CA ALA A 108 -9.58 2.25 -3.46
C ALA A 108 -10.53 1.63 -2.43
N LEU A 109 -10.67 0.30 -2.38
CA LEU A 109 -11.49 -0.39 -1.37
C LEU A 109 -10.97 -0.16 0.06
N LEU A 110 -9.65 -0.10 0.24
CA LEU A 110 -9.04 0.25 1.53
C LEU A 110 -9.32 1.70 1.92
N LEU A 111 -9.18 2.65 1.00
CA LEU A 111 -9.52 4.06 1.25
C LEU A 111 -10.98 4.21 1.67
N MET A 112 -11.90 3.51 1.00
CA MET A 112 -13.33 3.49 1.36
C MET A 112 -13.55 2.89 2.74
N PHE A 113 -12.81 1.85 3.13
CA PHE A 113 -12.86 1.29 4.48
C PHE A 113 -12.39 2.31 5.52
N PHE A 114 -11.21 2.91 5.34
CA PHE A 114 -10.67 3.90 6.26
C PHE A 114 -11.62 5.11 6.38
N ARG A 115 -12.19 5.60 5.27
CA ARG A 115 -13.14 6.72 5.25
C ARG A 115 -14.35 6.48 6.14
N ARG A 116 -14.90 5.27 6.10
CA ARG A 116 -16.11 4.96 6.84
C ARG A 116 -15.87 4.52 8.27
N TRP A 117 -14.80 3.79 8.54
CA TRP A 117 -14.61 3.07 9.79
C TRP A 117 -13.46 3.56 10.64
N MET A 118 -12.52 4.31 10.06
CA MET A 118 -11.32 4.82 10.72
C MET A 118 -10.96 6.23 10.18
N GLN A 119 -11.97 7.10 9.98
CA GLN A 119 -11.81 8.44 9.39
C GLN A 119 -10.69 9.29 10.04
N PRO A 120 -10.48 9.27 11.37
CA PRO A 120 -9.40 10.06 11.97
C PRO A 120 -7.99 9.72 11.46
N LEU A 121 -7.76 8.54 10.84
CA LEU A 121 -6.48 8.24 10.19
C LEU A 121 -6.25 9.10 8.94
N LEU A 122 -7.31 9.40 8.20
CA LEU A 122 -7.25 10.27 7.01
C LEU A 122 -7.11 11.75 7.42
N GLU A 123 -7.82 12.17 8.46
CA GLU A 123 -7.78 13.54 8.98
C GLU A 123 -6.43 13.89 9.63
N GLY A 124 -5.81 12.90 10.29
CA GLY A 124 -4.52 13.03 10.96
C GLY A 124 -3.31 12.74 10.07
N GLU A 125 -3.49 12.61 8.75
CA GLU A 125 -2.42 12.29 7.79
C GLU A 125 -1.62 11.02 8.14
N ARG A 126 -2.31 10.05 8.78
CA ARG A 126 -1.71 8.77 9.20
C ARG A 126 -1.77 7.70 8.11
N LEU A 127 -2.32 8.02 6.94
CA LEU A 127 -2.41 7.13 5.80
C LEU A 127 -1.64 7.72 4.62
N ALA A 128 -0.81 6.91 4.00
CA ALA A 128 -0.07 7.26 2.80
C ALA A 128 -0.06 6.09 1.81
N MET A 129 0.30 6.37 0.58
CA MET A 129 0.63 5.32 -0.39
C MET A 129 2.03 5.52 -0.95
N THR A 130 2.66 4.43 -1.34
CA THR A 130 3.80 4.43 -2.23
C THR A 130 3.46 3.59 -3.47
N ARG A 131 3.98 3.99 -4.62
CA ARG A 131 3.72 3.31 -5.89
C ARG A 131 4.98 2.60 -6.36
N ALA A 132 4.88 1.30 -6.51
CA ALA A 132 5.92 0.53 -7.17
C ALA A 132 6.08 0.97 -8.62
N PRO A 133 7.30 0.96 -9.17
CA PRO A 133 7.51 1.23 -10.58
C PRO A 133 6.84 0.16 -11.45
N LEU A 134 6.24 0.59 -12.55
CA LEU A 134 5.75 -0.30 -13.63
C LEU A 134 6.91 -0.91 -14.41
N ALA A 135 7.98 -0.12 -14.59
CA ALA A 135 9.18 -0.57 -15.27
C ALA A 135 10.43 0.20 -14.79
N THR A 136 11.59 -0.42 -15.00
CA THR A 136 12.89 0.22 -14.89
C THR A 136 13.56 0.22 -16.27
N ILE A 137 13.92 1.40 -16.78
CA ILE A 137 14.72 1.56 -17.99
C ILE A 137 16.19 1.64 -17.56
N ILE A 138 17.03 0.84 -18.18
CA ILE A 138 18.47 0.77 -17.88
C ILE A 138 19.23 1.32 -19.09
N CYS A 139 19.93 2.42 -18.89
CA CYS A 139 20.66 3.13 -19.92
C CYS A 139 22.02 3.57 -19.39
N ALA A 140 23.09 3.18 -20.05
CA ALA A 140 24.47 3.53 -19.68
C ALA A 140 24.83 3.28 -18.20
N GLY A 141 24.22 2.26 -17.58
CA GLY A 141 24.40 1.90 -16.17
C GLY A 141 23.50 2.67 -15.20
N GLU A 142 22.75 3.66 -15.67
CA GLU A 142 21.73 4.35 -14.87
C GLU A 142 20.38 3.63 -14.93
N GLN A 143 19.61 3.74 -13.85
CA GLN A 143 18.26 3.17 -13.74
C GLN A 143 17.23 4.29 -13.63
N ILE A 144 16.26 4.28 -14.54
CA ILE A 144 15.12 5.22 -14.56
C ILE A 144 13.87 4.42 -14.22
N HIS A 145 13.27 4.71 -13.06
CA HIS A 145 12.05 4.06 -12.58
C HIS A 145 10.82 4.84 -13.04
N VAL A 146 9.94 4.19 -13.79
CA VAL A 146 8.70 4.78 -14.31
C VAL A 146 7.48 4.08 -13.72
N ARG A 147 6.45 4.86 -13.35
CA ARG A 147 5.28 4.37 -12.60
C ARG A 147 4.01 4.22 -13.44
N SER A 148 4.06 4.67 -14.70
CA SER A 148 2.93 4.58 -15.62
C SER A 148 3.40 4.31 -17.05
N GLU A 149 2.50 3.82 -17.90
CA GLU A 149 2.76 3.62 -19.32
C GLU A 149 3.03 4.96 -20.03
N THR A 150 2.40 6.04 -19.59
CA THR A 150 2.64 7.39 -20.12
C THR A 150 4.06 7.85 -19.79
N GLU A 151 4.51 7.71 -18.54
CA GLU A 151 5.89 8.02 -18.14
C GLU A 151 6.90 7.16 -18.92
N TYR A 152 6.61 5.85 -19.06
CA TYR A 152 7.47 4.95 -19.81
C TYR A 152 7.68 5.41 -21.27
N ARG A 153 6.58 5.74 -21.95
CA ARG A 153 6.66 6.23 -23.35
C ARG A 153 7.42 7.54 -23.45
N ALA A 154 7.11 8.50 -22.57
CA ALA A 154 7.77 9.79 -22.55
C ALA A 154 9.29 9.66 -22.33
N GLU A 155 9.72 8.80 -21.41
CA GLU A 155 11.13 8.60 -21.12
C GLU A 155 11.85 7.87 -22.27
N CYS A 156 11.20 6.89 -22.91
CA CYS A 156 11.74 6.25 -24.11
C CYS A 156 11.91 7.23 -25.28
N GLU A 157 10.95 8.13 -25.49
CA GLU A 157 11.03 9.17 -26.53
C GLU A 157 12.16 10.16 -26.24
N LYS A 158 12.30 10.59 -24.99
CA LYS A 158 13.38 11.49 -24.54
C LYS A 158 14.77 10.86 -24.76
N LEU A 159 14.96 9.59 -24.41
CA LEU A 159 16.21 8.87 -24.65
C LEU A 159 16.55 8.82 -26.15
N ARG A 160 15.58 8.47 -27.00
CA ARG A 160 15.77 8.42 -28.46
C ARG A 160 16.07 9.79 -29.03
N ALA A 161 15.37 10.83 -28.60
CA ALA A 161 15.66 12.22 -29.03
C ALA A 161 17.06 12.69 -28.60
N GLY A 162 17.57 12.16 -27.47
CA GLY A 162 18.94 12.37 -27.00
C GLY A 162 19.99 11.50 -27.70
N GLY A 163 19.62 10.74 -28.74
CA GLY A 163 20.57 9.88 -29.52
C GLY A 163 20.85 8.53 -28.87
N VAL A 164 20.09 8.14 -27.83
CA VAL A 164 20.23 6.82 -27.19
C VAL A 164 19.26 5.84 -27.85
N GLU A 165 19.80 4.99 -28.73
CA GLU A 165 18.99 3.97 -29.44
C GLU A 165 18.84 2.66 -28.68
N ASN A 166 19.81 2.31 -27.83
CA ASN A 166 19.85 1.04 -27.11
C ASN A 166 19.75 1.24 -25.60
N PHE A 167 18.66 0.76 -25.02
CA PHE A 167 18.44 0.65 -23.57
C PHE A 167 17.67 -0.63 -23.24
N ALA A 168 17.92 -1.20 -22.07
CA ALA A 168 17.17 -2.34 -21.57
C ALA A 168 15.97 -1.88 -20.77
N THR A 169 14.95 -2.73 -20.67
CA THR A 169 13.74 -2.47 -19.86
C THR A 169 13.35 -3.71 -19.07
N ASN A 170 13.23 -3.55 -17.75
CA ASN A 170 12.61 -4.54 -16.87
C ASN A 170 11.19 -4.06 -16.54
N ARG A 171 10.17 -4.86 -16.87
CA ARG A 171 8.77 -4.58 -16.53
C ARG A 171 8.31 -5.45 -15.37
N TYR A 172 7.61 -4.85 -14.42
CA TYR A 172 7.11 -5.51 -13.22
C TYR A 172 5.59 -5.69 -13.30
N ARG A 173 5.12 -6.89 -13.04
CA ARG A 173 3.68 -7.21 -12.98
C ARG A 173 3.13 -7.15 -11.55
N GLY A 174 4.03 -7.22 -10.56
CA GLY A 174 3.69 -7.17 -9.14
C GLY A 174 4.95 -7.12 -8.30
N LEU A 175 4.80 -6.83 -7.02
CA LEU A 175 5.90 -6.67 -6.06
C LEU A 175 6.76 -7.92 -5.90
N ALA A 176 6.16 -9.09 -6.04
CA ALA A 176 6.86 -10.37 -5.90
C ALA A 176 7.90 -10.65 -6.99
N GLY A 177 7.71 -10.07 -8.17
CA GLY A 177 8.62 -10.23 -9.31
C GLY A 177 9.62 -9.08 -9.46
N MET A 178 9.63 -8.14 -8.52
CA MET A 178 10.52 -6.98 -8.57
C MET A 178 11.89 -7.31 -7.97
N ASP A 179 12.94 -6.73 -8.54
CA ASP A 179 14.27 -6.76 -7.94
C ASP A 179 14.22 -6.13 -6.56
N LEU A 180 14.79 -6.80 -5.55
CA LEU A 180 14.70 -6.36 -4.17
C LEU A 180 15.33 -4.99 -3.94
N ASP A 181 16.43 -4.67 -4.61
CA ASP A 181 17.08 -3.36 -4.51
C ASP A 181 16.19 -2.25 -5.07
N VAL A 182 15.46 -2.53 -6.16
CA VAL A 182 14.47 -1.60 -6.74
C VAL A 182 13.29 -1.42 -5.78
N LEU A 183 12.76 -2.52 -5.23
CA LEU A 183 11.68 -2.46 -4.25
C LEU A 183 12.10 -1.67 -3.00
N ALA A 184 13.28 -1.94 -2.47
CA ALA A 184 13.85 -1.21 -1.34
C ALA A 184 13.93 0.29 -1.64
N ALA A 185 14.63 0.65 -2.70
CA ALA A 185 14.92 2.05 -3.03
C ALA A 185 13.65 2.86 -3.37
N THR A 186 12.68 2.25 -4.06
CA THR A 186 11.52 2.99 -4.58
C THR A 186 10.30 2.98 -3.64
N CYS A 187 10.18 1.97 -2.76
CA CYS A 187 8.96 1.76 -1.98
C CYS A 187 9.17 1.66 -0.47
N VAL A 188 10.34 1.20 0.01
CA VAL A 188 10.51 0.80 1.41
C VAL A 188 11.48 1.71 2.17
N THR A 189 12.63 2.04 1.60
CA THR A 189 13.66 2.84 2.27
C THR A 189 13.20 4.29 2.46
N PRO A 190 13.06 4.80 3.70
CA PRO A 190 12.51 6.14 3.98
C PRO A 190 13.25 7.28 3.25
N ALA A 191 14.56 7.16 3.08
CA ALA A 191 15.38 8.21 2.46
C ALA A 191 15.18 8.35 0.93
N THR A 192 14.64 7.33 0.24
CA THR A 192 14.60 7.30 -1.23
C THR A 192 13.21 7.07 -1.79
N ARG A 193 12.31 6.43 -1.04
CA ARG A 193 10.92 6.23 -1.47
C ARG A 193 10.15 7.54 -1.54
N VAL A 194 9.12 7.58 -2.37
CA VAL A 194 8.16 8.68 -2.42
C VAL A 194 6.85 8.22 -1.79
N LEU A 195 6.42 8.91 -0.71
CA LEU A 195 5.11 8.73 -0.09
C LEU A 195 4.16 9.84 -0.58
N THR A 196 2.97 9.44 -0.98
CA THR A 196 1.85 10.34 -1.25
C THR A 196 0.89 10.25 -0.08
N PRO A 197 0.71 11.32 0.72
CA PRO A 197 -0.32 11.34 1.75
C PRO A 197 -1.71 11.08 1.15
N LEU A 198 -2.56 10.39 1.91
CA LEU A 198 -3.93 10.07 1.51
C LEU A 198 -4.88 10.69 2.53
N GLY A 199 -5.78 11.55 2.04
CA GLY A 199 -6.74 12.27 2.86
C GLY A 199 -8.19 11.96 2.54
N ILE A 200 -9.09 12.73 3.13
CA ILE A 200 -10.55 12.63 2.94
C ILE A 200 -10.93 12.76 1.46
N THR A 201 -10.32 13.71 0.75
CA THR A 201 -10.61 13.97 -0.68
C THR A 201 -10.32 12.75 -1.56
N ASP A 202 -9.21 12.05 -1.29
CA ASP A 202 -8.84 10.85 -2.04
C ASP A 202 -9.83 9.71 -1.79
N ALA A 203 -10.25 9.57 -0.53
CA ALA A 203 -11.24 8.57 -0.15
C ALA A 203 -12.63 8.88 -0.74
N ASP A 204 -13.05 10.13 -0.77
CA ASP A 204 -14.31 10.56 -1.37
C ASP A 204 -14.28 10.36 -2.90
N ALA A 205 -13.14 10.61 -3.56
CA ALA A 205 -12.94 10.28 -4.97
C ALA A 205 -13.03 8.77 -5.23
N ALA A 206 -12.43 7.93 -4.37
CA ALA A 206 -12.56 6.48 -4.48
C ALA A 206 -14.01 6.02 -4.30
N ILE A 207 -14.78 6.61 -3.40
CA ILE A 207 -16.21 6.34 -3.20
C ILE A 207 -17.02 6.73 -4.45
N ALA A 208 -16.74 7.88 -5.06
CA ALA A 208 -17.45 8.34 -6.26
C ALA A 208 -17.27 7.35 -7.43
N VAL A 209 -16.07 6.77 -7.59
CA VAL A 209 -15.77 5.85 -8.69
C VAL A 209 -16.21 4.41 -8.38
N PHE A 210 -15.91 3.91 -7.18
CA PHE A 210 -16.02 2.49 -6.84
C PHE A 210 -17.12 2.17 -5.83
N GLY A 211 -17.72 3.17 -5.17
CA GLY A 211 -18.71 2.97 -4.11
C GLY A 211 -19.98 2.27 -4.57
N SER A 212 -20.35 2.39 -5.85
CA SER A 212 -21.50 1.71 -6.46
C SER A 212 -21.16 0.30 -6.99
N ALA A 213 -19.88 -0.03 -7.19
CA ALA A 213 -19.48 -1.31 -7.75
C ALA A 213 -19.75 -2.45 -6.76
N SER A 214 -20.49 -3.48 -7.22
CA SER A 214 -20.57 -4.74 -6.50
C SER A 214 -19.27 -5.51 -6.74
N VAL A 215 -18.55 -5.84 -5.69
CA VAL A 215 -17.43 -6.81 -5.76
C VAL A 215 -18.06 -8.16 -6.08
N LYS A 216 -17.85 -8.64 -7.32
CA LYS A 216 -18.25 -10.00 -7.73
C LYS A 216 -17.28 -11.02 -7.20
#